data_b8e91aa14a66fb364d778d627501b0d2
#
_entry.id   b8e91aa14a66fb364d778d627501b0d2
#
_cell.length_a   1.000
_cell.length_b   1.000
_cell.length_c   1.000
_cell.angle_alpha   90.00
_cell.angle_beta   90.00
_cell.angle_gamma   90.00
#
_symmetry.space_group_name_H-M   'P 1'
#
loop_
_entity.id
_entity.type
_entity.pdbx_description
1 polymer ?
#
loop_
_entity_poly.entity_id
_entity_poly.type
_entity_poly.pdbx_seq_one_letter_code
_entity_poly.pdbx_strand_id
1 'polypeptide(L)'
;MHQGSSLSVEEPKDFMLSPNGIFSAGFFAVGENAYSFAVWYSEPYGQTRNATVVWMANRDQPVNGKGSKLSLLHNGNLALNDADESHVWSTNTVSLSSVRLFLDNTGNLVLRKTEST
;
A
#
# COMPACT_ATOMS: atom_id res chain seq x y z
N MET A 1 -7.80 -5.27 -0.33
CA MET A 1 -7.10 -5.64 0.92
C MET A 1 -8.06 -5.52 2.09
N HIS A 2 -8.22 -6.57 2.84
CA HIS A 2 -9.18 -6.60 3.95
C HIS A 2 -8.48 -6.49 5.30
N GLN A 3 -9.26 -6.25 6.36
CA GLN A 3 -8.73 -6.12 7.71
C GLN A 3 -7.99 -7.40 8.11
N GLY A 4 -6.84 -7.23 8.74
CA GLY A 4 -5.96 -8.33 9.09
C GLY A 4 -4.94 -8.69 8.02
N SER A 5 -5.04 -8.09 6.83
CA SER A 5 -4.11 -8.35 5.72
C SER A 5 -2.95 -7.36 5.73
N SER A 6 -1.84 -7.78 5.14
CA SER A 6 -0.65 -6.95 5.01
C SER A 6 -0.03 -7.12 3.63
N LEU A 7 0.64 -6.07 3.16
CA LEU A 7 1.56 -6.13 2.03
C LEU A 7 2.97 -6.06 2.58
N SER A 8 3.87 -6.89 2.08
CA SER A 8 5.25 -6.97 2.56
C SER A 8 6.23 -6.55 1.48
N VAL A 9 7.27 -5.84 1.90
CA VAL A 9 8.39 -5.49 1.00
C VAL A 9 9.06 -6.76 0.47
N GLU A 10 9.08 -7.83 1.26
CA GLU A 10 9.73 -9.08 0.87
C GLU A 10 9.03 -9.85 -0.24
N GLU A 11 7.76 -9.52 -0.49
CA GLU A 11 6.96 -10.21 -1.48
C GLU A 11 6.77 -9.31 -2.70
N PRO A 12 7.60 -9.49 -3.76
CA PRO A 12 7.52 -8.60 -4.92
C PRO A 12 6.18 -8.64 -5.66
N LYS A 13 5.39 -9.68 -5.41
CA LYS A 13 4.05 -9.79 -6.00
C LYS A 13 2.94 -9.24 -5.11
N ASP A 14 3.30 -8.73 -3.93
CA ASP A 14 2.34 -8.14 -3.01
C ASP A 14 2.05 -6.71 -3.45
N PHE A 15 1.13 -6.56 -4.37
CA PHE A 15 0.66 -5.25 -4.79
C PHE A 15 -0.80 -5.35 -5.22
N MET A 16 -1.46 -4.20 -5.22
CA MET A 16 -2.86 -4.09 -5.61
C MET A 16 -2.94 -3.55 -7.03
N LEU A 17 -3.95 -3.99 -7.76
CA LEU A 17 -4.27 -3.45 -9.09
C LEU A 17 -5.64 -2.81 -9.04
N SER A 18 -5.81 -1.71 -9.76
CA SER A 18 -7.16 -1.20 -10.03
C SER A 18 -7.91 -2.20 -10.90
N PRO A 19 -9.26 -2.21 -10.86
CA PRO A 19 -10.03 -3.16 -11.67
C PRO A 19 -9.71 -3.11 -13.17
N ASN A 20 -9.38 -1.91 -13.70
CA ASN A 20 -9.01 -1.75 -15.10
C ASN A 20 -7.53 -2.05 -15.39
N GLY A 21 -6.74 -2.37 -14.37
CA GLY A 21 -5.32 -2.71 -14.52
C GLY A 21 -4.40 -1.53 -14.80
N ILE A 22 -4.90 -0.30 -14.78
CA ILE A 22 -4.08 0.88 -15.14
C ILE A 22 -3.19 1.32 -13.99
N PHE A 23 -3.64 1.15 -12.75
CA PHE A 23 -2.90 1.58 -11.57
C PHE A 23 -2.48 0.40 -10.72
N SER A 24 -1.29 0.51 -10.14
CA SER A 24 -0.78 -0.45 -9.15
C SER A 24 -0.46 0.29 -7.85
N ALA A 25 -0.60 -0.38 -6.72
CA ALA A 25 -0.24 0.14 -5.41
C ALA A 25 0.54 -0.91 -4.64
N GLY A 26 1.67 -0.52 -4.08
CA GLY A 26 2.53 -1.42 -3.34
C GLY A 26 3.82 -0.73 -2.94
N PHE A 27 4.83 -1.53 -2.61
CA PHE A 27 6.14 -0.99 -2.28
C PHE A 27 6.95 -0.73 -3.52
N PHE A 28 7.46 0.49 -3.63
CA PHE A 28 8.24 0.97 -4.76
C PHE A 28 9.65 1.28 -4.27
N ALA A 29 10.66 0.72 -4.92
CA ALA A 29 12.05 0.95 -4.56
C ALA A 29 12.45 2.38 -4.92
N VAL A 30 12.91 3.14 -3.93
CA VAL A 30 13.34 4.53 -4.11
C VAL A 30 14.84 4.69 -3.87
N GLY A 31 15.51 3.62 -3.53
CA GLY A 31 16.93 3.60 -3.30
C GLY A 31 17.37 2.19 -2.96
N GLU A 32 18.64 2.03 -2.63
CA GLU A 32 19.15 0.73 -2.19
C GLU A 32 18.56 0.41 -0.83
N ASN A 33 17.83 -0.68 -0.74
CA ASN A 33 17.16 -1.13 0.49
C ASN A 33 16.24 -0.05 1.09
N ALA A 34 15.64 0.79 0.22
CA ALA A 34 14.75 1.85 0.64
C ALA A 34 13.48 1.80 -0.22
N TYR A 35 12.33 1.82 0.46
CA TYR A 35 11.03 1.62 -0.19
C TYR A 35 10.00 2.62 0.28
N SER A 36 9.11 3.01 -0.62
CA SER A 36 7.94 3.81 -0.28
C SER A 36 6.69 3.06 -0.70
N PHE A 37 5.63 3.15 0.10
CA PHE A 37 4.33 2.67 -0.34
C PHE A 37 3.76 3.70 -1.31
N ALA A 38 3.49 3.27 -2.53
CA ALA A 38 3.20 4.18 -3.63
C ALA A 38 2.09 3.66 -4.52
N VAL A 39 1.49 4.57 -5.28
CA VAL A 39 0.59 4.25 -6.39
C VAL A 39 1.29 4.72 -7.66
N TRP A 40 1.32 3.86 -8.67
CA TRP A 40 1.95 4.18 -9.96
C TRP A 40 1.11 3.63 -11.11
N TYR A 41 1.37 4.16 -12.32
CA TYR A 41 0.77 3.60 -13.52
C TYR A 41 1.41 2.24 -13.80
N SER A 42 0.56 1.23 -14.01
CA SER A 42 1.03 -0.11 -14.36
C SER A 42 1.67 -0.05 -15.75
N GLU A 43 2.91 -0.53 -15.83
CA GLU A 43 3.55 -0.64 -17.13
C GLU A 43 2.98 -1.83 -17.89
N PRO A 44 2.84 -1.73 -19.23
CA PRO A 44 2.31 -2.84 -20.01
C PRO A 44 3.07 -4.14 -19.82
N TYR A 45 4.32 -4.05 -19.41
CA TYR A 45 5.19 -5.22 -19.28
C TYR A 45 5.56 -5.51 -17.82
N GLY A 46 4.85 -4.93 -16.88
CA GLY A 46 5.10 -5.17 -15.46
C GLY A 46 6.40 -4.60 -14.93
N GLN A 47 7.05 -3.72 -15.66
CA GLN A 47 8.29 -3.10 -15.21
C GLN A 47 7.97 -1.89 -14.34
N THR A 48 8.62 -1.82 -13.17
CA THR A 48 8.45 -0.67 -12.27
C THR A 48 9.59 0.33 -12.38
N ARG A 49 10.67 -0.03 -13.07
CA ARG A 49 11.88 0.81 -13.13
C ARG A 49 11.61 2.21 -13.68
N ASN A 50 10.77 2.31 -14.70
CA ASN A 50 10.43 3.58 -15.33
C ASN A 50 8.97 3.98 -15.08
N ALA A 51 8.36 3.40 -14.06
CA ALA A 51 6.96 3.67 -13.77
C ALA A 51 6.76 5.11 -13.32
N THR A 52 5.68 5.72 -13.76
CA THR A 52 5.29 7.04 -13.31
C THR A 52 4.55 6.91 -12.00
N VAL A 53 5.14 7.42 -10.93
CA VAL A 53 4.53 7.38 -9.59
C VAL A 53 3.53 8.52 -9.48
N VAL A 54 2.32 8.16 -9.06
CA VAL A 54 1.22 9.12 -8.88
C VAL A 54 1.21 9.68 -7.47
N TRP A 55 1.55 8.85 -6.50
CA TRP A 55 1.44 9.21 -5.07
C TRP A 55 2.33 8.30 -4.23
N MET A 56 2.87 8.84 -3.13
CA MET A 56 3.63 8.10 -2.13
C MET A 56 3.18 8.49 -0.73
N ALA A 57 2.96 7.49 0.13
CA ALA A 57 2.58 7.71 1.51
C ALA A 57 3.75 8.23 2.36
N ASN A 58 4.92 7.67 2.16
CA ASN A 58 6.09 7.94 2.99
C ASN A 58 7.25 8.49 2.15
N ARG A 59 6.97 9.52 1.37
CA ARG A 59 7.96 10.11 0.45
C ARG A 59 9.24 10.53 1.16
N ASP A 60 9.11 11.14 2.34
CA ASP A 60 10.24 11.70 3.07
C ASP A 60 10.86 10.73 4.08
N GLN A 61 10.29 9.55 4.22
CA GLN A 61 10.76 8.57 5.19
C GLN A 61 10.59 7.15 4.64
N PRO A 62 11.46 6.73 3.72
CA PRO A 62 11.38 5.36 3.20
C PRO A 62 11.59 4.32 4.29
N VAL A 63 10.96 3.17 4.11
CA VAL A 63 11.20 2.03 5.01
C VAL A 63 12.37 1.20 4.48
N ASN A 64 13.02 0.47 5.36
CA ASN A 64 14.24 -0.24 5.05
C ASN A 64 14.02 -1.74 5.04
N GLY A 65 13.85 -2.27 3.84
CA GLY A 65 13.99 -3.68 3.56
C GLY A 65 13.06 -4.64 4.26
N LYS A 66 13.62 -5.77 4.59
CA LYS A 66 12.88 -6.93 5.06
C LYS A 66 12.13 -6.65 6.37
N GLY A 67 10.90 -7.13 6.44
CA GLY A 67 10.07 -6.95 7.61
C GLY A 67 9.20 -5.71 7.57
N SER A 68 9.43 -4.78 6.65
CA SER A 68 8.56 -3.62 6.49
C SER A 68 7.23 -4.05 5.90
N LYS A 69 6.13 -3.52 6.44
CA LYS A 69 4.78 -3.94 6.06
C LYS A 69 3.80 -2.80 6.06
N LEU A 70 2.87 -2.86 5.12
CA LEU A 70 1.65 -2.07 5.16
C LEU A 70 0.53 -2.99 5.61
N SER A 71 -0.14 -2.65 6.70
CA SER A 71 -1.18 -3.51 7.28
C SER A 71 -2.50 -2.77 7.44
N LEU A 72 -3.59 -3.41 7.07
CA LEU A 72 -4.91 -2.94 7.42
C LEU A 72 -5.31 -3.63 8.72
N LEU A 73 -5.28 -2.87 9.80
CA LEU A 73 -5.47 -3.40 11.13
C LEU A 73 -6.95 -3.71 11.38
N HIS A 74 -7.20 -4.55 12.40
CA HIS A 74 -8.58 -4.94 12.74
C HIS A 74 -9.43 -3.75 13.18
N ASN A 75 -8.82 -2.67 13.67
CA ASN A 75 -9.56 -1.46 14.04
C ASN A 75 -9.83 -0.53 12.86
N GLY A 76 -9.45 -0.92 11.64
CA GLY A 76 -9.69 -0.11 10.44
C GLY A 76 -8.59 0.88 10.09
N ASN A 77 -7.53 0.95 10.89
CA ASN A 77 -6.39 1.82 10.58
C ASN A 77 -5.47 1.13 9.58
N LEU A 78 -5.01 1.89 8.59
CA LEU A 78 -4.00 1.45 7.65
C LEU A 78 -2.66 2.00 8.12
N ALA A 79 -1.72 1.12 8.42
CA ALA A 79 -0.44 1.51 9.03
C ALA A 79 0.74 0.96 8.26
N LEU A 80 1.76 1.79 8.09
CA LEU A 80 3.04 1.41 7.49
C LEU A 80 4.08 1.39 8.59
N ASN A 81 4.69 0.21 8.78
CA ASN A 81 5.73 0.01 9.79
C ASN A 81 7.03 -0.41 9.12
N ASP A 82 8.14 0.11 9.65
CA ASP A 82 9.47 -0.28 9.21
C ASP A 82 9.83 -1.67 9.75
N ALA A 83 10.97 -2.20 9.32
CA ALA A 83 11.45 -3.53 9.68
C ALA A 83 11.62 -3.73 11.18
N ASP A 84 11.94 -2.66 11.92
CA ASP A 84 12.07 -2.69 13.38
C ASP A 84 10.75 -2.46 14.10
N GLU A 85 9.64 -2.51 13.36
CA GLU A 85 8.29 -2.25 13.84
C GLU A 85 8.01 -0.80 14.20
N SER A 86 8.94 0.12 13.90
CA SER A 86 8.71 1.55 14.07
C SER A 86 7.58 2.01 13.16
N HIS A 87 6.67 2.80 13.72
CA HIS A 87 5.58 3.37 12.96
C HIS A 87 6.08 4.49 12.05
N VAL A 88 5.77 4.43 10.76
CA VAL A 88 6.21 5.41 9.77
C VAL A 88 5.05 6.29 9.31
N TRP A 89 3.90 5.67 9.06
CA TRP A 89 2.77 6.38 8.48
C TRP A 89 1.48 5.62 8.77
N SER A 90 0.39 6.36 8.94
CA SER A 90 -0.93 5.74 9.02
C SER A 90 -2.01 6.71 8.56
N THR A 91 -3.17 6.15 8.25
CA THR A 91 -4.32 6.93 7.81
C THR A 91 -5.13 7.49 8.98
N ASN A 92 -4.91 6.96 10.19
CA ASN A 92 -5.69 7.30 11.39
C ASN A 92 -7.20 7.13 11.17
N THR A 93 -7.55 6.01 10.54
CA THR A 93 -8.93 5.72 10.14
C THR A 93 -9.55 4.62 10.99
N VAL A 94 -9.47 4.74 12.29
CA VAL A 94 -10.11 3.79 13.20
C VAL A 94 -11.61 3.80 12.95
N SER A 95 -12.19 2.61 12.81
CA SER A 95 -13.60 2.47 12.48
C SER A 95 -14.21 1.30 13.25
N LEU A 96 -15.45 1.47 13.70
CA LEU A 96 -16.22 0.39 14.32
C LEU A 96 -16.84 -0.53 13.27
N SER A 97 -16.88 -0.09 12.04
CA SER A 97 -17.41 -0.88 10.93
C SER A 97 -16.29 -1.64 10.24
N SER A 98 -16.63 -2.76 9.61
CA SER A 98 -15.68 -3.47 8.75
C SER A 98 -15.33 -2.61 7.54
N VAL A 99 -14.05 -2.56 7.21
CA VAL A 99 -13.58 -1.77 6.08
C VAL A 99 -12.67 -2.61 5.18
N ARG A 100 -12.53 -2.15 3.96
CA ARG A 100 -11.66 -2.75 2.96
C ARG A 100 -10.92 -1.66 2.22
N LEU A 101 -9.66 -1.92 1.88
CA LEU A 101 -8.87 -1.00 1.08
C LEU A 101 -8.98 -1.40 -0.38
N PHE A 102 -9.32 -0.42 -1.21
CA PHE A 102 -9.42 -0.58 -2.67
C PHE A 102 -8.52 0.42 -3.37
N LEU A 103 -7.99 0.00 -4.50
CA LEU A 103 -7.37 0.90 -5.46
C LEU A 103 -8.37 1.02 -6.61
N ASP A 104 -8.94 2.20 -6.80
CA ASP A 104 -9.96 2.37 -7.82
C ASP A 104 -9.36 2.73 -9.19
N ASN A 105 -10.25 2.80 -10.20
CA ASN A 105 -9.82 3.02 -11.58
C ASN A 105 -9.26 4.41 -11.85
N THR A 106 -9.40 5.32 -10.90
CA THR A 106 -8.85 6.68 -10.99
C THR A 106 -7.50 6.80 -10.31
N GLY A 107 -6.99 5.72 -9.72
CA GLY A 107 -5.71 5.73 -9.03
C GLY A 107 -5.80 6.14 -7.57
N ASN A 108 -6.99 6.26 -7.02
CA ASN A 108 -7.18 6.60 -5.61
C ASN A 108 -7.23 5.36 -4.75
N LEU A 109 -6.57 5.42 -3.60
CA LEU A 109 -6.71 4.44 -2.54
C LEU A 109 -7.90 4.84 -1.69
N VAL A 110 -8.84 3.92 -1.50
CA VAL A 110 -10.10 4.19 -0.84
C VAL A 110 -10.37 3.14 0.22
N LEU A 111 -10.67 3.59 1.45
CA LEU A 111 -11.20 2.71 2.48
C LEU A 111 -12.71 2.80 2.43
N ARG A 112 -13.35 1.66 2.21
CA ARG A 112 -14.80 1.56 2.12
C ARG A 112 -15.34 0.65 3.19
N LYS A 113 -16.46 1.03 3.76
CA LYS A 113 -17.20 0.14 4.65
C LYS A 113 -17.72 -1.03 3.84
N THR A 114 -17.56 -2.24 4.39
CA THR A 114 -18.12 -3.43 3.78
C THR A 114 -19.48 -3.69 4.38
N GLU A 115 -20.43 -4.07 3.52
CA GLU A 115 -21.76 -4.44 4.00
C GLU A 115 -21.66 -5.71 4.83
N SER A 116 -22.11 -5.64 6.05
CA SER A 116 -22.14 -6.80 6.94
C SER A 116 -23.57 -7.21 7.20
N THR A 117 -24.25 -7.57 6.16
CA THR A 117 -25.62 -8.05 6.32
C THR A 117 -25.67 -9.52 6.67
#